data_c7cf9d0d9f5c8d00ce8c73ec78aa1342
#
_entry.id   c7cf9d0d9f5c8d00ce8c73ec78aa1342
#
_cell.length_a   1.000
_cell.length_b   1.000
_cell.length_c   1.000
_cell.angle_alpha   90.00
_cell.angle_beta   90.00
_cell.angle_gamma   90.00
#
_symmetry.space_group_name_H-M   'P 1'
#
loop_
_entity.id
_entity.type
_entity.pdbx_description
1 polymer ?
#
loop_
_entity_poly.entity_id
_entity_poly.type
_entity_poly.pdbx_seq_one_letter_code
_entity_poly.pdbx_strand_id
1 'polypeptide(L)'
;EGRIVDDANGNISHSEGQGYGMLLSVLADDRAAFDSIWFWTRHNLMRRPDGLMSWKWEPDKKPNVTDPNNASDGELLVAWALLEAADRWDVAEYRRAAITMVTALDKAVGARSPFGRIMLPGAAGFSAADRPDGPVINPSYWVFPALERLRAAAPAIDWDGYRASGYTLLRQSRFGAAKLTPDWVSIAGGKPAPAEGFPPRFSYNAIRIPLYLAWSSRDSKEALRPFVAHYDRSGGRVFEYDAEKHANA
;
A
#
# COMPACT_ATOMS: atom_id res chain seq x y z
N GLU A 1 -3.06 23.29 -8.89
CA GLU A 1 -4.18 22.36 -9.03
C GLU A 1 -4.10 21.14 -8.10
N GLY A 2 -2.92 20.58 -7.81
CA GLY A 2 -2.67 19.58 -6.76
C GLY A 2 -3.18 18.14 -7.03
N ARG A 3 -3.67 17.85 -8.23
CA ARG A 3 -4.11 16.51 -8.61
C ARG A 3 -2.95 15.73 -9.27
N ILE A 4 -2.57 14.61 -8.71
CA ILE A 4 -1.68 13.65 -9.37
C ILE A 4 -2.52 12.82 -10.33
N VAL A 5 -2.14 12.81 -11.59
CA VAL A 5 -2.88 12.17 -12.69
C VAL A 5 -2.21 10.86 -13.08
N ASP A 6 -2.98 9.79 -13.10
CA ASP A 6 -2.60 8.51 -13.69
C ASP A 6 -3.13 8.48 -15.13
N ASP A 7 -2.29 8.87 -16.08
CA ASP A 7 -2.63 8.98 -17.49
C ASP A 7 -2.71 7.62 -18.20
N ALA A 8 -2.08 6.60 -17.63
CA ALA A 8 -2.17 5.23 -18.14
C ALA A 8 -3.54 4.58 -17.86
N ASN A 9 -4.29 5.10 -16.87
CA ASN A 9 -5.58 4.56 -16.44
C ASN A 9 -6.74 5.56 -16.64
N GLY A 10 -6.80 6.25 -17.76
CA GLY A 10 -7.91 7.14 -18.09
C GLY A 10 -7.91 8.46 -17.29
N ASN A 11 -6.73 8.97 -16.97
CA ASN A 11 -6.54 10.22 -16.23
C ASN A 11 -7.19 10.25 -14.85
N ILE A 12 -7.33 9.11 -14.20
CA ILE A 12 -7.82 9.04 -12.82
C ILE A 12 -6.81 9.63 -11.83
N SER A 13 -7.25 9.81 -10.60
CA SER A 13 -6.36 10.03 -9.46
C SER A 13 -6.72 9.04 -8.36
N HIS A 14 -5.72 8.50 -7.70
CA HIS A 14 -5.91 7.55 -6.62
C HIS A 14 -5.08 7.94 -5.39
N SER A 15 -5.52 7.49 -4.22
CA SER A 15 -4.90 7.85 -2.93
C SER A 15 -3.40 7.50 -2.87
N GLU A 16 -2.99 6.39 -3.50
CA GLU A 16 -1.59 6.00 -3.62
C GLU A 16 -0.78 7.06 -4.40
N GLY A 17 -1.25 7.47 -5.58
CA GLY A 17 -0.59 8.49 -6.39
C GLY A 17 -0.47 9.83 -5.68
N GLN A 18 -1.52 10.25 -4.95
CA GLN A 18 -1.48 11.45 -4.12
C GLN A 18 -0.42 11.31 -3.02
N GLY A 19 -0.34 10.15 -2.36
CA GLY A 19 0.68 9.87 -1.35
C GLY A 19 2.10 9.96 -1.88
N TYR A 20 2.37 9.39 -3.06
CA TYR A 20 3.67 9.52 -3.71
C TYR A 20 3.98 10.98 -4.10
N GLY A 21 3.01 11.69 -4.67
CA GLY A 21 3.20 13.09 -5.02
C GLY A 21 3.55 13.95 -3.81
N MET A 22 2.85 13.75 -2.69
CA MET A 22 3.16 14.42 -1.42
C MET A 22 4.55 14.07 -0.91
N LEU A 23 4.92 12.79 -0.89
CA LEU A 23 6.22 12.33 -0.40
C LEU A 23 7.37 12.91 -1.25
N LEU A 24 7.23 12.88 -2.58
CA LEU A 24 8.22 13.46 -3.49
C LEU A 24 8.36 14.97 -3.31
N SER A 25 7.25 15.69 -3.07
CA SER A 25 7.27 17.13 -2.78
C SER A 25 8.05 17.45 -1.51
N VAL A 26 7.90 16.64 -0.44
CA VAL A 26 8.70 16.81 0.79
C VAL A 26 10.17 16.54 0.52
N LEU A 27 10.50 15.47 -0.21
CA LEU A 27 11.89 15.13 -0.56
C LEU A 27 12.56 16.20 -1.41
N ALA A 28 11.79 16.88 -2.27
CA ALA A 28 12.24 18.01 -3.08
C ALA A 28 12.23 19.35 -2.33
N ASP A 29 11.79 19.39 -1.08
CA ASP A 29 11.57 20.60 -0.28
C ASP A 29 10.58 21.61 -0.94
N ASP A 30 9.65 21.09 -1.73
CA ASP A 30 8.61 21.89 -2.40
C ASP A 30 7.31 21.90 -1.57
N ARG A 31 7.26 22.81 -0.61
CA ARG A 31 6.08 22.97 0.25
C ARG A 31 4.84 23.41 -0.53
N ALA A 32 4.99 24.22 -1.56
CA ALA A 32 3.84 24.72 -2.32
C ALA A 32 3.15 23.59 -3.10
N ALA A 33 3.93 22.69 -3.72
CA ALA A 33 3.41 21.48 -4.35
C ALA A 33 2.74 20.57 -3.33
N PHE A 34 3.39 20.32 -2.18
CA PHE A 34 2.84 19.51 -1.09
C PHE A 34 1.47 20.04 -0.62
N ASP A 35 1.39 21.31 -0.29
CA ASP A 35 0.15 21.95 0.20
C ASP A 35 -0.97 21.84 -0.85
N SER A 36 -0.65 22.03 -2.12
CA SER A 36 -1.60 21.92 -3.22
C SER A 36 -2.13 20.49 -3.36
N ILE A 37 -1.25 19.48 -3.29
CA ILE A 37 -1.62 18.06 -3.39
C ILE A 37 -2.45 17.65 -2.16
N TRP A 38 -2.02 18.04 -0.96
CA TRP A 38 -2.74 17.74 0.28
C TRP A 38 -4.12 18.41 0.31
N PHE A 39 -4.22 19.68 -0.13
CA PHE A 39 -5.49 20.37 -0.24
C PHE A 39 -6.44 19.61 -1.17
N TRP A 40 -5.98 19.25 -2.36
CA TRP A 40 -6.80 18.52 -3.33
C TRP A 40 -7.25 17.16 -2.77
N THR A 41 -6.35 16.42 -2.16
CA THR A 41 -6.62 15.09 -1.56
C THR A 41 -7.72 15.17 -0.51
N ARG A 42 -7.64 16.13 0.40
CA ARG A 42 -8.67 16.33 1.44
C ARG A 42 -10.04 16.65 0.86
N HIS A 43 -10.10 17.49 -0.17
CA HIS A 43 -11.36 17.95 -0.72
C HIS A 43 -12.04 16.95 -1.65
N ASN A 44 -11.26 16.07 -2.29
CA ASN A 44 -11.77 15.17 -3.31
C ASN A 44 -11.82 13.70 -2.88
N LEU A 45 -10.87 13.23 -2.09
CA LEU A 45 -10.79 11.83 -1.65
C LEU A 45 -11.26 11.59 -0.22
N MET A 46 -11.01 12.51 0.75
CA MET A 46 -11.44 12.34 2.14
C MET A 46 -12.93 12.68 2.31
N ARG A 47 -13.78 11.92 1.65
CA ARG A 47 -15.24 12.10 1.66
C ARG A 47 -15.96 11.07 2.54
N ARG A 48 -15.22 10.13 3.10
CA ARG A 48 -15.74 9.06 3.96
C ARG A 48 -16.00 9.58 5.38
N PRO A 49 -17.07 9.08 6.06
CA PRO A 49 -17.38 9.51 7.43
C PRO A 49 -16.39 8.99 8.48
N ASP A 50 -15.61 7.93 8.14
CA ASP A 50 -14.59 7.35 9.01
C ASP A 50 -13.25 8.09 8.98
N GLY A 51 -13.12 9.15 8.15
CA GLY A 51 -11.90 9.95 8.02
C GLY A 51 -10.84 9.34 7.12
N LEU A 52 -11.13 8.23 6.45
CA LEU A 52 -10.28 7.63 5.43
C LEU A 52 -10.56 8.25 4.05
N MET A 53 -9.68 7.95 3.09
CA MET A 53 -9.85 8.37 1.71
C MET A 53 -10.67 7.35 0.92
N SER A 54 -11.43 7.83 -0.07
CA SER A 54 -11.82 6.97 -1.18
C SER A 54 -10.59 6.73 -2.05
N TRP A 55 -10.42 5.47 -2.49
CA TRP A 55 -9.17 5.11 -3.18
C TRP A 55 -9.02 5.76 -4.56
N LYS A 56 -10.16 6.10 -5.23
CA LYS A 56 -10.18 6.56 -6.63
C LYS A 56 -11.09 7.76 -6.86
N TRP A 57 -10.65 8.66 -7.73
CA TRP A 57 -11.40 9.77 -8.29
C TRP A 57 -11.28 9.74 -9.83
N GLU A 58 -12.41 9.87 -10.53
CA GLU A 58 -12.53 9.77 -11.99
C GLU A 58 -13.00 11.11 -12.58
N PRO A 59 -12.25 11.73 -13.52
CA PRO A 59 -12.55 13.08 -14.02
C PRO A 59 -13.88 13.15 -14.76
N ASP A 60 -14.24 12.07 -15.48
CA ASP A 60 -15.39 12.02 -16.39
C ASP A 60 -16.65 11.44 -15.73
N LYS A 61 -16.62 11.20 -14.41
CA LYS A 61 -17.76 10.66 -13.67
C LYS A 61 -18.40 11.70 -12.76
N LYS A 62 -19.70 11.53 -12.51
CA LYS A 62 -20.46 12.33 -11.51
C LYS A 62 -21.39 11.41 -10.74
N PRO A 63 -21.14 11.23 -9.43
CA PRO A 63 -20.01 11.80 -8.67
C PRO A 63 -18.66 11.28 -9.16
N ASN A 64 -17.59 12.06 -8.99
CA ASN A 64 -16.24 11.66 -9.40
C ASN A 64 -15.69 10.46 -8.60
N VAL A 65 -16.12 10.29 -7.36
CA VAL A 65 -15.85 9.09 -6.55
C VAL A 65 -16.95 8.07 -6.84
N THR A 66 -16.63 7.05 -7.62
CA THR A 66 -17.56 5.99 -8.02
C THR A 66 -17.49 4.76 -7.10
N ASP A 67 -16.35 4.57 -6.43
CA ASP A 67 -16.13 3.56 -5.42
C ASP A 67 -15.63 4.25 -4.14
N PRO A 68 -16.44 4.26 -3.07
CA PRO A 68 -16.08 4.91 -1.82
C PRO A 68 -15.13 4.09 -0.94
N ASN A 69 -14.75 2.85 -1.33
CA ASN A 69 -13.82 2.07 -0.55
C ASN A 69 -12.47 2.78 -0.42
N ASN A 70 -11.70 2.45 0.59
CA ASN A 70 -10.33 2.95 0.76
C ASN A 70 -9.29 1.96 0.19
N ALA A 71 -8.06 2.39 0.08
CA ALA A 71 -6.90 1.55 -0.21
C ALA A 71 -5.80 1.84 0.82
N SER A 72 -5.53 0.86 1.69
CA SER A 72 -4.71 1.07 2.89
C SER A 72 -3.26 1.52 2.61
N ASP A 73 -2.71 1.21 1.44
CA ASP A 73 -1.41 1.73 1.01
C ASP A 73 -1.45 3.25 0.77
N GLY A 74 -2.55 3.76 0.23
CA GLY A 74 -2.73 5.19 0.03
C GLY A 74 -2.73 5.97 1.34
N GLU A 75 -3.47 5.50 2.36
CA GLU A 75 -3.44 6.11 3.70
C GLU A 75 -2.04 6.05 4.32
N LEU A 76 -1.33 4.93 4.20
CA LEU A 76 0.02 4.80 4.73
C LEU A 76 1.00 5.78 4.07
N LEU A 77 0.94 5.91 2.73
CA LEU A 77 1.80 6.83 1.98
C LEU A 77 1.50 8.29 2.33
N VAL A 78 0.22 8.68 2.37
CA VAL A 78 -0.19 10.04 2.74
C VAL A 78 0.20 10.35 4.19
N ALA A 79 -0.04 9.43 5.13
CA ALA A 79 0.33 9.63 6.52
C ALA A 79 1.85 9.75 6.72
N TRP A 80 2.62 8.95 5.98
CA TRP A 80 4.08 9.05 5.98
C TRP A 80 4.53 10.41 5.44
N ALA A 81 4.03 10.82 4.28
CA ALA A 81 4.34 12.14 3.71
C ALA A 81 3.98 13.30 4.65
N LEU A 82 2.85 13.20 5.35
CA LEU A 82 2.44 14.19 6.34
C LEU A 82 3.39 14.26 7.55
N LEU A 83 3.93 13.12 8.02
CA LEU A 83 4.93 13.12 9.08
C LEU A 83 6.27 13.72 8.64
N GLU A 84 6.72 13.39 7.43
CA GLU A 84 7.94 13.98 6.88
C GLU A 84 7.78 15.51 6.70
N ALA A 85 6.64 15.95 6.20
CA ALA A 85 6.29 17.37 6.07
C ALA A 85 6.21 18.09 7.42
N ALA A 86 5.63 17.42 8.44
CA ALA A 86 5.56 17.97 9.79
C ALA A 86 6.94 18.23 10.39
N ASP A 87 7.89 17.33 10.17
CA ASP A 87 9.25 17.48 10.66
C ASP A 87 10.05 18.46 9.81
N ARG A 88 9.87 18.43 8.49
CA ARG A 88 10.61 19.28 7.56
C ARG A 88 10.27 20.76 7.70
N TRP A 89 8.98 21.08 7.91
CA TRP A 89 8.49 22.47 7.91
C TRP A 89 7.93 22.93 9.26
N ASP A 90 8.08 22.13 10.32
CA ASP A 90 7.61 22.40 11.68
C ASP A 90 6.09 22.73 11.73
N VAL A 91 5.27 21.88 11.08
CA VAL A 91 3.81 22.05 10.99
C VAL A 91 3.09 20.96 11.78
N ALA A 92 2.68 21.29 13.00
CA ALA A 92 2.02 20.33 13.91
C ALA A 92 0.68 19.78 13.35
N GLU A 93 0.00 20.53 12.48
CA GLU A 93 -1.25 20.11 11.83
C GLU A 93 -1.07 18.87 10.96
N TYR A 94 0.04 18.76 10.24
CA TYR A 94 0.34 17.57 9.42
C TYR A 94 0.53 16.34 10.29
N ARG A 95 1.25 16.48 11.39
CA ARG A 95 1.42 15.36 12.36
C ARG A 95 0.08 14.89 12.93
N ARG A 96 -0.79 15.84 13.32
CA ARG A 96 -2.14 15.48 13.81
C ARG A 96 -2.96 14.77 12.75
N ALA A 97 -2.93 15.26 11.51
CA ALA A 97 -3.63 14.63 10.39
C ALA A 97 -3.16 13.21 10.14
N ALA A 98 -1.82 12.97 10.13
CA ALA A 98 -1.25 11.64 9.99
C ALA A 98 -1.72 10.67 11.08
N ILE A 99 -1.62 11.06 12.35
CA ILE A 99 -2.02 10.22 13.49
C ILE A 99 -3.52 9.91 13.43
N THR A 100 -4.36 10.89 13.12
CA THR A 100 -5.81 10.69 12.98
C THR A 100 -6.11 9.70 11.87
N MET A 101 -5.49 9.84 10.70
CA MET A 101 -5.67 8.95 9.55
C MET A 101 -5.27 7.51 9.87
N VAL A 102 -4.09 7.28 10.44
CA VAL A 102 -3.66 5.89 10.72
C VAL A 102 -4.41 5.26 11.89
N THR A 103 -4.94 6.05 12.82
CA THR A 103 -5.84 5.53 13.89
C THR A 103 -7.16 5.06 13.29
N ALA A 104 -7.73 5.81 12.36
CA ALA A 104 -8.91 5.39 11.61
C ALA A 104 -8.62 4.16 10.73
N LEU A 105 -7.46 4.13 10.08
CA LEU A 105 -7.01 3.01 9.25
C LEU A 105 -6.89 1.71 10.06
N ASP A 106 -6.16 1.72 11.19
CA ASP A 106 -6.01 0.53 12.03
C ASP A 106 -7.36 -0.02 12.50
N LYS A 107 -8.31 0.87 12.83
CA LYS A 107 -9.67 0.49 13.21
C LYS A 107 -10.45 -0.14 12.06
N ALA A 108 -10.30 0.37 10.84
CA ALA A 108 -11.11 -0.06 9.69
C ALA A 108 -10.58 -1.32 9.03
N VAL A 109 -9.25 -1.47 8.91
CA VAL A 109 -8.63 -2.55 8.11
C VAL A 109 -7.72 -3.46 8.91
N GLY A 110 -7.44 -3.14 10.15
CA GLY A 110 -6.60 -3.96 11.03
C GLY A 110 -7.32 -5.23 11.48
N ALA A 111 -6.75 -6.40 11.19
CA ALA A 111 -7.34 -7.69 11.52
C ALA A 111 -6.32 -8.62 12.19
N ARG A 112 -6.81 -9.64 12.91
CA ARG A 112 -5.99 -10.74 13.44
C ARG A 112 -6.06 -11.93 12.49
N SER A 113 -4.95 -12.62 12.32
CA SER A 113 -4.84 -13.81 11.49
C SER A 113 -3.89 -14.81 12.13
N PRO A 114 -3.77 -16.05 11.60
CA PRO A 114 -2.71 -16.98 11.99
C PRO A 114 -1.28 -16.46 11.81
N PHE A 115 -1.11 -15.40 11.01
CA PHE A 115 0.18 -14.72 10.76
C PHE A 115 0.43 -13.55 11.72
N GLY A 116 -0.46 -13.29 12.67
CA GLY A 116 -0.44 -12.14 13.56
C GLY A 116 -1.35 -11.01 13.10
N ARG A 117 -0.95 -9.77 13.39
CA ARG A 117 -1.69 -8.57 12.98
C ARG A 117 -1.50 -8.33 11.49
N ILE A 118 -2.60 -8.27 10.73
CA ILE A 118 -2.60 -8.01 9.29
C ILE A 118 -3.39 -6.75 8.96
N MET A 119 -3.09 -6.17 7.80
CA MET A 119 -3.81 -5.06 7.21
C MET A 119 -4.56 -5.55 5.98
N LEU A 120 -5.88 -5.38 5.97
CA LEU A 120 -6.69 -5.62 4.79
C LEU A 120 -6.45 -4.50 3.77
N PRO A 121 -6.57 -4.79 2.47
CA PRO A 121 -6.37 -3.78 1.42
C PRO A 121 -7.36 -2.62 1.49
N GLY A 122 -8.56 -2.86 1.98
CA GLY A 122 -9.61 -1.88 2.15
C GLY A 122 -10.62 -2.30 3.20
N ALA A 123 -11.49 -1.39 3.61
CA ALA A 123 -12.49 -1.61 4.64
C ALA A 123 -13.60 -2.60 4.23
N ALA A 124 -13.77 -2.84 2.92
CA ALA A 124 -14.76 -3.77 2.38
C ALA A 124 -14.17 -4.64 1.26
N GLY A 125 -14.71 -5.84 1.09
CA GLY A 125 -14.39 -6.72 -0.04
C GLY A 125 -13.20 -7.65 0.15
N PHE A 126 -12.52 -7.64 1.31
CA PHE A 126 -11.28 -8.40 1.52
C PHE A 126 -11.26 -9.29 2.76
N SER A 127 -12.24 -9.16 3.64
CA SER A 127 -12.30 -9.95 4.87
C SER A 127 -12.79 -11.39 4.61
N ALA A 128 -12.64 -12.27 5.60
CA ALA A 128 -13.22 -13.61 5.57
C ALA A 128 -14.76 -13.62 5.52
N ALA A 129 -15.40 -12.53 5.90
CA ALA A 129 -16.85 -12.37 5.77
C ALA A 129 -17.28 -11.92 4.37
N ASP A 130 -16.41 -11.23 3.66
CA ASP A 130 -16.68 -10.70 2.32
C ASP A 130 -16.41 -11.73 1.21
N ARG A 131 -15.52 -12.70 1.46
CA ARG A 131 -15.00 -13.58 0.41
C ARG A 131 -14.85 -15.03 0.87
N PRO A 132 -15.18 -16.01 0.03
CA PRO A 132 -14.96 -17.44 0.34
C PRO A 132 -13.48 -17.79 0.56
N ASP A 133 -12.57 -17.12 -0.17
CA ASP A 133 -11.13 -17.26 -0.05
C ASP A 133 -10.49 -16.21 0.89
N GLY A 134 -11.32 -15.48 1.65
CA GLY A 134 -10.84 -14.42 2.54
C GLY A 134 -10.19 -14.93 3.84
N PRO A 135 -9.36 -14.14 4.49
CA PRO A 135 -8.96 -12.79 4.08
C PRO A 135 -8.05 -12.79 2.85
N VAL A 136 -8.25 -11.79 1.97
CA VAL A 136 -7.35 -11.51 0.85
C VAL A 136 -6.50 -10.29 1.20
N ILE A 137 -5.22 -10.37 0.94
CA ILE A 137 -4.26 -9.28 1.15
C ILE A 137 -3.59 -8.87 -0.16
N ASN A 138 -3.09 -7.64 -0.19
CA ASN A 138 -2.13 -7.20 -1.19
C ASN A 138 -0.77 -7.02 -0.51
N PRO A 139 0.22 -7.89 -0.75
CA PRO A 139 1.50 -7.82 -0.05
C PRO A 139 2.29 -6.54 -0.28
N SER A 140 2.04 -5.82 -1.38
CA SER A 140 2.66 -4.51 -1.64
C SER A 140 2.10 -3.38 -0.77
N TYR A 141 0.97 -3.60 -0.09
CA TYR A 141 0.39 -2.61 0.82
C TYR A 141 1.12 -2.54 2.18
N TRP A 142 2.05 -3.47 2.43
CA TRP A 142 3.03 -3.30 3.52
C TRP A 142 4.11 -2.30 3.09
N VAL A 143 3.79 -1.02 3.19
CA VAL A 143 4.74 0.08 2.95
C VAL A 143 5.71 0.15 4.13
N PHE A 144 6.68 -0.77 4.17
CA PHE A 144 7.59 -0.96 5.32
C PHE A 144 8.24 0.32 5.82
N PRO A 145 8.75 1.24 4.98
CA PRO A 145 9.29 2.52 5.45
C PRO A 145 8.25 3.37 6.19
N ALA A 146 7.00 3.37 5.72
CA ALA A 146 5.91 4.08 6.39
C ALA A 146 5.60 3.46 7.76
N LEU A 147 5.55 2.11 7.86
CA LEU A 147 5.32 1.43 9.15
C LEU A 147 6.40 1.78 10.17
N GLU A 148 7.68 1.83 9.75
CA GLU A 148 8.80 2.23 10.60
C GLU A 148 8.66 3.67 11.10
N ARG A 149 8.26 4.58 10.21
CA ARG A 149 8.12 6.00 10.53
C ARG A 149 6.91 6.29 11.42
N LEU A 150 5.77 5.62 11.17
CA LEU A 150 4.53 5.78 11.91
C LEU A 150 4.60 5.22 13.33
N ARG A 151 5.45 4.23 13.57
CA ARG A 151 5.65 3.61 14.89
C ARG A 151 5.95 4.63 15.99
N ALA A 152 6.81 5.59 15.72
CA ALA A 152 7.16 6.64 16.70
C ALA A 152 6.03 7.67 16.89
N ALA A 153 5.25 7.94 15.84
CA ALA A 153 4.20 8.96 15.87
C ALA A 153 2.88 8.46 16.46
N ALA A 154 2.54 7.17 16.28
CA ALA A 154 1.30 6.55 16.75
C ALA A 154 1.59 5.23 17.49
N PRO A 155 2.24 5.26 18.66
CA PRO A 155 2.72 4.07 19.37
C PRO A 155 1.60 3.18 19.95
N ALA A 156 0.36 3.63 19.94
CA ALA A 156 -0.79 2.82 20.38
C ALA A 156 -1.18 1.74 19.35
N ILE A 157 -0.70 1.84 18.11
CA ILE A 157 -0.96 0.86 17.04
C ILE A 157 0.16 -0.17 17.04
N ASP A 158 -0.18 -1.45 16.87
CA ASP A 158 0.77 -2.58 16.81
C ASP A 158 1.52 -2.63 15.47
N TRP A 159 2.37 -1.63 15.22
CA TRP A 159 3.19 -1.54 14.00
C TRP A 159 4.21 -2.68 13.89
N ASP A 160 4.75 -3.13 15.01
CA ASP A 160 5.69 -4.26 15.04
C ASP A 160 4.98 -5.56 14.65
N GLY A 161 3.72 -5.75 15.07
CA GLY A 161 2.88 -6.87 14.62
C GLY A 161 2.59 -6.82 13.12
N TYR A 162 2.24 -5.67 12.57
CA TYR A 162 2.08 -5.49 11.12
C TYR A 162 3.37 -5.78 10.36
N ARG A 163 4.49 -5.27 10.82
CA ARG A 163 5.80 -5.52 10.19
C ARG A 163 6.17 -7.01 10.21
N ALA A 164 6.02 -7.67 11.35
CA ALA A 164 6.34 -9.09 11.52
C ALA A 164 5.47 -9.99 10.63
N SER A 165 4.16 -9.73 10.57
CA SER A 165 3.24 -10.45 9.68
C SER A 165 3.59 -10.24 8.21
N GLY A 166 3.92 -9.01 7.82
CA GLY A 166 4.34 -8.69 6.46
C GLY A 166 5.55 -9.50 6.01
N TYR A 167 6.63 -9.53 6.80
CA TYR A 167 7.80 -10.36 6.49
C TYR A 167 7.46 -11.85 6.44
N THR A 168 6.60 -12.34 7.33
CA THR A 168 6.17 -13.74 7.35
C THR A 168 5.37 -14.08 6.10
N LEU A 169 4.42 -13.24 5.72
CA LEU A 169 3.61 -13.40 4.53
C LEU A 169 4.46 -13.36 3.25
N LEU A 170 5.42 -12.43 3.14
CA LEU A 170 6.34 -12.39 1.99
C LEU A 170 7.19 -13.64 1.87
N ARG A 171 7.59 -14.28 2.98
CA ARG A 171 8.32 -15.56 2.93
C ARG A 171 7.43 -16.71 2.48
N GLN A 172 6.17 -16.73 2.89
CA GLN A 172 5.25 -17.84 2.66
C GLN A 172 4.42 -17.70 1.38
N SER A 173 4.31 -16.49 0.80
CA SER A 173 3.55 -16.20 -0.42
C SER A 173 4.43 -16.21 -1.67
N ARG A 174 5.31 -17.19 -1.81
CA ARG A 174 6.24 -17.33 -2.94
C ARG A 174 5.80 -18.47 -3.83
N PHE A 175 5.28 -18.13 -5.01
CA PHE A 175 4.68 -19.10 -5.91
C PHE A 175 5.46 -19.23 -7.22
N GLY A 176 5.16 -20.27 -7.98
CA GLY A 176 5.77 -20.55 -9.27
C GLY A 176 7.29 -20.85 -9.20
N ALA A 177 7.90 -21.05 -10.35
CA ALA A 177 9.33 -21.36 -10.48
C ALA A 177 10.23 -20.20 -10.05
N ALA A 178 9.77 -18.95 -10.28
CA ALA A 178 10.50 -17.73 -9.88
C ALA A 178 10.43 -17.43 -8.38
N LYS A 179 9.55 -18.10 -7.63
CA LYS A 179 9.34 -17.87 -6.18
C LYS A 179 9.00 -16.40 -5.87
N LEU A 180 8.17 -15.81 -6.70
CA LEU A 180 7.69 -14.43 -6.54
C LEU A 180 6.34 -14.39 -5.82
N THR A 181 6.06 -13.25 -5.19
CA THR A 181 4.80 -12.99 -4.52
C THR A 181 3.85 -12.33 -5.51
N PRO A 182 2.63 -12.86 -5.76
CA PRO A 182 1.67 -12.22 -6.65
C PRO A 182 1.07 -10.97 -6.04
N ASP A 183 0.37 -10.17 -6.86
CA ASP A 183 -0.29 -8.94 -6.45
C ASP A 183 -1.33 -9.18 -5.34
N TRP A 184 -2.07 -10.30 -5.42
CA TRP A 184 -3.14 -10.62 -4.49
C TRP A 184 -2.99 -12.04 -3.93
N VAL A 185 -3.10 -12.15 -2.62
CA VAL A 185 -2.89 -13.39 -1.88
C VAL A 185 -4.06 -13.65 -0.94
N SER A 186 -4.69 -14.81 -1.07
CA SER A 186 -5.56 -15.38 -0.05
C SER A 186 -4.72 -15.94 1.11
N ILE A 187 -5.16 -15.72 2.33
CA ILE A 187 -4.58 -16.30 3.54
C ILE A 187 -5.61 -17.14 4.33
N ALA A 188 -6.63 -17.60 3.65
CA ALA A 188 -7.66 -18.46 4.22
C ALA A 188 -7.05 -19.72 4.84
N GLY A 189 -7.56 -20.12 6.00
CA GLY A 189 -7.09 -21.31 6.70
C GLY A 189 -5.61 -21.28 7.12
N GLY A 190 -4.98 -20.09 7.13
CA GLY A 190 -3.56 -19.94 7.48
C GLY A 190 -2.58 -20.49 6.43
N LYS A 191 -3.03 -20.67 5.19
CA LYS A 191 -2.21 -21.13 4.06
C LYS A 191 -2.27 -20.10 2.93
N PRO A 192 -1.18 -19.35 2.66
CA PRO A 192 -1.17 -18.43 1.54
C PRO A 192 -1.36 -19.14 0.19
N ALA A 193 -2.22 -18.58 -0.66
CA ALA A 193 -2.44 -19.02 -2.03
C ALA A 193 -2.71 -17.78 -2.91
N PRO A 194 -2.53 -17.83 -4.24
CA PRO A 194 -3.05 -16.79 -5.10
C PRO A 194 -4.55 -16.59 -4.86
N ALA A 195 -5.01 -15.32 -4.80
CA ALA A 195 -6.39 -15.03 -4.48
C ALA A 195 -7.32 -15.31 -5.67
N GLU A 196 -8.51 -15.88 -5.40
CA GLU A 196 -9.51 -16.16 -6.43
C GLU A 196 -10.02 -14.87 -7.08
N GLY A 197 -10.25 -14.91 -8.39
CA GLY A 197 -10.74 -13.76 -9.16
C GLY A 197 -9.68 -12.69 -9.48
N PHE A 198 -8.44 -12.90 -9.07
CA PHE A 198 -7.30 -12.06 -9.44
C PHE A 198 -6.28 -12.88 -10.25
N PRO A 199 -5.67 -12.29 -11.29
CA PRO A 199 -4.57 -12.97 -11.98
C PRO A 199 -3.44 -13.28 -10.99
N PRO A 200 -2.89 -14.52 -10.97
CA PRO A 200 -1.82 -14.91 -10.05
C PRO A 200 -0.45 -14.38 -10.53
N ARG A 201 -0.34 -13.06 -10.65
CA ARG A 201 0.81 -12.39 -11.26
C ARG A 201 1.60 -11.57 -10.25
N PHE A 202 2.91 -11.62 -10.38
CA PHE A 202 3.80 -10.56 -9.91
C PHE A 202 3.78 -9.45 -10.96
N SER A 203 3.13 -8.34 -10.65
CA SER A 203 2.80 -7.32 -11.63
C SER A 203 2.83 -5.92 -11.00
N TYR A 204 1.98 -5.01 -11.44
CA TYR A 204 1.98 -3.60 -11.05
C TYR A 204 1.88 -3.32 -9.54
N ASN A 205 1.23 -4.21 -8.78
CA ASN A 205 1.21 -4.08 -7.32
C ASN A 205 2.49 -4.65 -6.71
N ALA A 206 2.79 -5.91 -7.00
CA ALA A 206 3.88 -6.63 -6.34
C ALA A 206 5.28 -6.09 -6.65
N ILE A 207 5.45 -5.37 -7.78
CA ILE A 207 6.73 -4.71 -8.13
C ILE A 207 7.16 -3.68 -7.09
N ARG A 208 6.24 -3.15 -6.29
CA ARG A 208 6.54 -2.22 -5.19
C ARG A 208 7.16 -2.90 -3.96
N ILE A 209 6.98 -4.22 -3.83
CA ILE A 209 7.52 -4.98 -2.68
C ILE A 209 9.04 -4.82 -2.57
N PRO A 210 9.85 -5.11 -3.61
CA PRO A 210 11.29 -4.93 -3.53
C PRO A 210 11.70 -3.47 -3.30
N LEU A 211 10.96 -2.49 -3.82
CA LEU A 211 11.20 -1.07 -3.56
C LEU A 211 11.09 -0.77 -2.06
N TYR A 212 9.98 -1.16 -1.43
CA TYR A 212 9.77 -0.89 -0.01
C TYR A 212 10.72 -1.67 0.90
N LEU A 213 11.08 -2.91 0.52
CA LEU A 213 12.09 -3.67 1.22
C LEU A 213 13.48 -3.02 1.12
N ALA A 214 13.85 -2.51 -0.04
CA ALA A 214 15.13 -1.83 -0.24
C ALA A 214 15.20 -0.48 0.50
N TRP A 215 14.07 0.18 0.63
CA TRP A 215 13.97 1.48 1.31
C TRP A 215 13.87 1.33 2.84
N SER A 216 13.44 0.20 3.33
CA SER A 216 13.37 -0.08 4.77
C SER A 216 14.72 -0.53 5.34
N SER A 217 14.77 -0.81 6.65
CA SER A 217 15.99 -1.15 7.37
C SER A 217 16.69 -2.44 6.88
N ARG A 218 17.93 -2.69 7.39
CA ARG A 218 18.84 -3.77 6.98
C ARG A 218 18.28 -5.20 7.08
N ASP A 219 17.19 -5.41 7.83
CA ASP A 219 16.55 -6.73 8.03
C ASP A 219 15.82 -7.26 6.78
N SER A 220 15.73 -6.45 5.72
CA SER A 220 15.02 -6.77 4.48
C SER A 220 15.81 -7.64 3.49
N LYS A 221 17.12 -7.85 3.69
CA LYS A 221 18.00 -8.54 2.71
C LYS A 221 17.52 -9.93 2.31
N GLU A 222 17.09 -10.74 3.28
CA GLU A 222 16.58 -12.08 2.99
C GLU A 222 15.26 -12.03 2.19
N ALA A 223 14.39 -11.08 2.53
CA ALA A 223 13.13 -10.88 1.82
C ALA A 223 13.32 -10.37 0.38
N LEU A 224 14.36 -9.56 0.13
CA LEU A 224 14.72 -9.05 -1.20
C LEU A 224 15.30 -10.12 -2.14
N ARG A 225 15.93 -11.15 -1.60
CA ARG A 225 16.70 -12.14 -2.39
C ARG A 225 15.96 -12.75 -3.58
N PRO A 226 14.67 -13.15 -3.51
CA PRO A 226 13.96 -13.71 -4.65
C PRO A 226 13.76 -12.70 -5.78
N PHE A 227 13.51 -11.45 -5.43
CA PHE A 227 13.30 -10.36 -6.41
C PHE A 227 14.59 -10.02 -7.15
N VAL A 228 15.71 -9.90 -6.41
CA VAL A 228 17.05 -9.70 -7.00
C VAL A 228 17.39 -10.86 -7.93
N ALA A 229 17.21 -12.10 -7.48
CA ALA A 229 17.49 -13.26 -8.30
C ALA A 229 16.60 -13.37 -9.56
N HIS A 230 15.36 -12.86 -9.50
CA HIS A 230 14.50 -12.75 -10.70
C HIS A 230 15.00 -11.67 -11.64
N TYR A 231 15.32 -10.49 -11.12
CA TYR A 231 15.86 -9.37 -11.88
C TYR A 231 17.15 -9.76 -12.63
N ASP A 232 18.09 -10.42 -11.94
CA ASP A 232 19.34 -10.89 -12.55
C ASP A 232 19.09 -11.89 -13.68
N ARG A 233 18.19 -12.87 -13.48
CA ARG A 233 17.83 -13.86 -14.52
C ARG A 233 17.14 -13.24 -15.72
N SER A 234 16.40 -12.15 -15.54
CA SER A 234 15.71 -11.44 -16.63
C SER A 234 16.61 -10.46 -17.38
N GLY A 235 17.90 -10.42 -17.09
CA GLY A 235 18.85 -9.48 -17.71
C GLY A 235 18.58 -8.03 -17.34
N GLY A 236 18.13 -7.78 -16.14
CA GLY A 236 17.83 -6.44 -15.64
C GLY A 236 16.48 -5.88 -16.12
N ARG A 237 15.62 -6.71 -16.71
CA ARG A 237 14.29 -6.29 -17.14
C ARG A 237 13.25 -6.64 -16.09
N VAL A 238 12.31 -5.73 -15.90
CA VAL A 238 11.13 -5.97 -15.06
C VAL A 238 9.99 -6.43 -15.96
N PHE A 239 9.52 -7.67 -15.72
CA PHE A 239 8.40 -8.24 -16.46
C PHE A 239 7.29 -8.62 -15.48
N GLU A 240 6.06 -8.62 -15.98
CA GLU A 240 5.01 -9.39 -15.36
C GLU A 240 5.40 -10.89 -15.36
N TYR A 241 5.15 -11.57 -14.25
CA TYR A 241 5.40 -12.98 -14.10
C TYR A 241 4.11 -13.69 -13.68
N ASP A 242 3.67 -14.62 -14.51
CA ASP A 242 2.50 -15.45 -14.22
C ASP A 242 2.94 -16.69 -13.42
N ALA A 243 2.49 -16.76 -12.16
CA ALA A 243 2.90 -17.80 -11.25
C ALA A 243 2.34 -19.20 -11.60
N GLU A 244 1.21 -19.28 -12.31
CA GLU A 244 0.62 -20.54 -12.75
C GLU A 244 1.27 -21.03 -14.04
N LYS A 245 1.53 -20.15 -14.98
CA LYS A 245 2.14 -20.50 -16.28
C LYS A 245 3.64 -20.71 -16.22
N HIS A 246 4.27 -20.39 -15.07
CA HIS A 246 5.73 -20.45 -14.90
C HIS A 246 6.53 -19.66 -15.97
N ALA A 247 5.93 -18.64 -16.56
CA ALA A 247 6.48 -17.85 -17.64
C ALA A 247 6.32 -16.35 -17.39
N ASN A 248 7.11 -15.55 -18.11
CA ASN A 248 6.86 -14.13 -18.20
C ASN A 248 5.57 -13.90 -19.00
N ALA A 249 4.70 -13.06 -18.47
CA ALA A 249 3.43 -12.72 -19.12
C ALA A 249 3.59 -11.63 -20.17
#